data_cccdfaad09c60f27d756911d27f65a4a
#
_entry.id   cccdfaad09c60f27d756911d27f65a4a
#
_cell.length_a   1.000
_cell.length_b   1.000
_cell.length_c   1.000
_cell.angle_alpha   90.00
_cell.angle_beta   90.00
_cell.angle_gamma   90.00
#
_symmetry.space_group_name_H-M   'P 1'
#
loop_
_entity.id
_entity.type
_entity.pdbx_description
1 polymer ?
#
loop_
_entity_poly.entity_id
_entity_poly.type
_entity_poly.pdbx_seq_one_letter_code
_entity_poly.pdbx_strand_id
1 'polypeptide(L)'
;MVKYSLEIKPSAQKELDVLADDLFTRTDRKILALADNPRPAGCKKLKGYKDQWRIRVGDWRVVYIISDVTKVVSVTRIAHRREVYES
;
A
#
# COMPACT_ATOMS: atom_id res chain seq x y z
N MET A 1 12.09 -4.29 -18.24
CA MET A 1 11.71 -3.75 -16.94
C MET A 1 10.87 -4.78 -16.18
N VAL A 2 11.22 -5.06 -14.94
CA VAL A 2 10.48 -6.04 -14.14
C VAL A 2 9.26 -5.37 -13.55
N LYS A 3 8.09 -5.99 -13.75
CA LYS A 3 6.85 -5.51 -13.20
C LYS A 3 6.36 -6.48 -12.12
N TYR A 4 5.91 -5.92 -11.00
CA TYR A 4 5.35 -6.72 -9.91
C TYR A 4 3.87 -6.96 -10.14
N SER A 5 3.39 -8.11 -9.68
CA SER A 5 1.95 -8.38 -9.62
C SER A 5 1.37 -7.74 -8.37
N LEU A 6 0.15 -7.23 -8.47
CA LEU A 6 -0.54 -6.64 -7.34
C LEU A 6 -1.57 -7.61 -6.79
N GLU A 7 -1.62 -7.68 -5.47
CA GLU A 7 -2.63 -8.41 -4.74
C GLU A 7 -3.18 -7.47 -3.67
N ILE A 8 -4.51 -7.40 -3.55
CA ILE A 8 -5.14 -6.62 -2.48
C ILE A 8 -5.87 -7.63 -1.60
N LYS A 9 -5.45 -7.73 -0.33
CA LYS A 9 -6.10 -8.66 0.60
C LYS A 9 -7.56 -8.27 0.81
N PRO A 10 -8.45 -9.22 1.10
CA PRO A 10 -9.89 -8.93 1.25
C PRO A 10 -10.20 -7.83 2.26
N SER A 11 -9.50 -7.79 3.38
CA SER A 11 -9.69 -6.72 4.38
C SER A 11 -9.30 -5.35 3.84
N ALA A 12 -8.20 -5.28 3.09
CA ALA A 12 -7.76 -4.03 2.47
C ALA A 12 -8.71 -3.59 1.37
N GLN A 13 -9.25 -4.54 0.61
CA GLN A 13 -10.22 -4.22 -0.43
C GLN A 13 -11.48 -3.59 0.16
N LYS A 14 -11.96 -4.11 1.28
CA LYS A 14 -13.11 -3.52 1.98
C LYS A 14 -12.81 -2.10 2.45
N GLU A 15 -11.60 -1.89 2.98
CA GLU A 15 -11.18 -0.56 3.43
C GLU A 15 -11.09 0.42 2.25
N LEU A 16 -10.61 -0.05 1.12
CA LEU A 16 -10.54 0.77 -0.09
C LEU A 16 -11.94 1.15 -0.58
N ASP A 17 -12.86 0.19 -0.60
CA ASP A 17 -14.19 0.36 -1.16
C ASP A 17 -15.04 1.38 -0.40
N VAL A 18 -14.75 1.64 0.87
CA VAL A 18 -15.52 2.61 1.66
C VAL A 18 -14.97 4.03 1.60
N LEU A 19 -13.86 4.26 0.89
CA LEU A 19 -13.30 5.59 0.77
C LEU A 19 -14.19 6.47 -0.13
N ALA A 20 -14.22 7.78 0.17
CA ALA A 20 -14.91 8.75 -0.68
C ALA A 20 -14.27 8.75 -2.08
N ASP A 21 -15.06 9.08 -3.10
CA ASP A 21 -14.67 8.95 -4.51
C ASP A 21 -13.30 9.53 -4.85
N ASP A 22 -13.03 10.77 -4.41
CA ASP A 22 -11.75 11.40 -4.71
C ASP A 22 -10.59 10.65 -4.05
N LEU A 23 -10.76 10.32 -2.77
CA LEU A 23 -9.74 9.59 -2.02
C LEU A 23 -9.55 8.19 -2.58
N PHE A 24 -10.64 7.52 -2.97
CA PHE A 24 -10.57 6.22 -3.62
C PHE A 24 -9.70 6.29 -4.87
N THR A 25 -9.98 7.25 -5.75
CA THR A 25 -9.25 7.38 -7.01
C THR A 25 -7.77 7.62 -6.78
N ARG A 26 -7.44 8.52 -5.86
CA ARG A 26 -6.05 8.84 -5.54
C ARG A 26 -5.32 7.63 -4.95
N THR A 27 -5.99 6.92 -4.05
CA THR A 27 -5.42 5.74 -3.40
C THR A 27 -5.21 4.62 -4.41
N ASP A 28 -6.21 4.37 -5.26
CA ASP A 28 -6.14 3.34 -6.29
C ASP A 28 -4.97 3.59 -7.25
N ARG A 29 -4.80 4.82 -7.69
CA ARG A 29 -3.68 5.18 -8.57
C ARG A 29 -2.33 4.87 -7.94
N LYS A 30 -2.18 5.20 -6.67
CA LYS A 30 -0.92 4.94 -5.97
C LYS A 30 -0.67 3.45 -5.78
N ILE A 31 -1.72 2.69 -5.52
CA ILE A 31 -1.60 1.25 -5.43
C ILE A 31 -1.16 0.66 -6.78
N LEU A 32 -1.80 1.06 -7.86
CA LEU A 32 -1.46 0.56 -9.19
C LEU A 32 -0.01 0.88 -9.57
N ALA A 33 0.47 2.05 -9.17
CA ALA A 33 1.84 2.45 -9.44
C ALA A 33 2.87 1.57 -8.74
N LEU A 34 2.49 0.88 -7.66
CA LEU A 34 3.40 -0.02 -6.96
C LEU A 34 3.82 -1.22 -7.81
N ALA A 35 3.03 -1.56 -8.83
CA ALA A 35 3.40 -2.63 -9.75
C ALA A 35 4.67 -2.28 -10.55
N ASP A 36 4.84 -1.01 -10.87
CA ASP A 36 6.01 -0.54 -11.61
C ASP A 36 7.18 -0.20 -10.68
N ASN A 37 6.87 0.32 -9.49
CA ASN A 37 7.88 0.70 -8.52
C ASN A 37 7.33 0.48 -7.11
N PRO A 38 7.65 -0.66 -6.47
CA PRO A 38 7.12 -0.96 -5.14
C PRO A 38 7.72 -0.11 -4.02
N ARG A 39 8.80 0.61 -4.29
CA ARG A 39 9.42 1.52 -3.31
C ARG A 39 9.50 2.94 -3.87
N PRO A 40 8.33 3.59 -4.10
CA PRO A 40 8.34 4.94 -4.65
C PRO A 40 8.87 5.96 -3.66
N ALA A 41 9.19 7.16 -4.14
CA ALA A 41 9.59 8.24 -3.27
C ALA A 41 8.51 8.47 -2.20
N GLY A 42 8.95 8.61 -0.95
CA GLY A 42 8.02 8.80 0.17
C GLY A 42 7.54 7.51 0.83
N CYS A 43 7.84 6.33 0.26
CA CYS A 43 7.53 5.09 0.96
C CYS A 43 8.43 4.92 2.17
N LYS A 44 7.95 4.20 3.16
CA LYS A 44 8.72 3.98 4.38
C LYS A 44 8.52 2.54 4.86
N LYS A 45 9.61 1.92 5.27
CA LYS A 45 9.54 0.58 5.84
C LYS A 45 9.04 0.66 7.27
N LEU A 46 8.09 -0.19 7.61
CA LEU A 46 7.53 -0.22 8.96
C LEU A 46 8.50 -0.94 9.89
N LYS A 47 8.80 -0.28 11.02
CA LYS A 47 9.71 -0.80 12.00
C LYS A 47 9.04 -1.94 12.77
N GLY A 48 9.79 -3.01 13.01
CA GLY A 48 9.29 -4.16 13.74
C GLY A 48 8.48 -5.14 12.90
N TYR A 49 8.28 -4.85 11.63
CA TYR A 49 7.54 -5.71 10.72
C TYR A 49 8.41 -6.06 9.52
N LYS A 50 8.67 -7.33 9.34
CA LYS A 50 9.50 -7.80 8.22
C LYS A 50 8.79 -7.55 6.90
N ASP A 51 9.50 -6.91 5.97
CA ASP A 51 9.04 -6.67 4.60
C ASP A 51 7.74 -5.87 4.46
N GLN A 52 7.32 -5.16 5.51
CA GLN A 52 6.16 -4.30 5.43
C GLN A 52 6.56 -2.85 5.16
N TRP A 53 5.81 -2.21 4.29
CA TRP A 53 6.04 -0.86 3.84
C TRP A 53 4.73 -0.08 3.85
N ARG A 54 4.83 1.25 3.82
CA ARG A 54 3.65 2.08 3.67
C ARG A 54 3.90 3.23 2.70
N ILE A 55 2.84 3.66 2.04
CA ILE A 55 2.82 4.93 1.31
C ILE A 55 1.70 5.79 1.88
N ARG A 56 1.82 7.09 1.70
CA ARG A 56 0.83 8.05 2.18
C ARG A 56 -0.08 8.49 1.05
N VAL A 57 -1.37 8.65 1.37
CA VAL A 57 -2.35 9.29 0.51
C VAL A 57 -3.12 10.25 1.40
N GLY A 58 -2.70 11.51 1.46
CA GLY A 58 -3.24 12.46 2.43
C GLY A 58 -3.00 11.98 3.85
N ASP A 59 -4.06 11.90 4.65
CA ASP A 59 -3.98 11.40 6.02
C ASP A 59 -4.12 9.88 6.11
N TRP A 60 -4.15 9.21 4.97
CA TRP A 60 -4.30 7.76 4.91
C TRP A 60 -2.98 7.09 4.61
N ARG A 61 -2.89 5.83 5.01
CA ARG A 61 -1.72 4.98 4.77
C ARG A 61 -2.14 3.71 4.09
N VAL A 62 -1.38 3.33 3.07
CA VAL A 62 -1.52 2.04 2.42
C VAL A 62 -0.35 1.19 2.90
N VAL A 63 -0.65 0.11 3.60
CA VAL A 63 0.36 -0.82 4.11
C VAL A 63 0.42 -2.02 3.17
N TYR A 64 1.62 -2.39 2.79
CA TYR A 64 1.81 -3.48 1.84
C TYR A 64 3.09 -4.26 2.12
N ILE A 65 3.15 -5.46 1.59
CA ILE A 65 4.30 -6.36 1.69
C ILE A 65 4.88 -6.53 0.29
N ILE A 66 6.20 -6.52 0.20
CA ILE A 66 6.89 -6.73 -1.08
C ILE A 66 7.62 -8.07 -1.03
N SER A 67 7.34 -8.93 -2.00
CA SER A 67 8.14 -10.14 -2.21
C SER A 67 8.97 -9.93 -3.49
N ASP A 68 10.25 -9.70 -3.32
CA ASP A 68 11.15 -9.53 -4.48
C ASP A 68 11.43 -10.86 -5.18
N VAL A 69 11.28 -11.96 -4.46
CA VAL A 69 11.50 -13.30 -5.04
C VAL A 69 10.37 -13.66 -6.00
N THR A 70 9.13 -13.51 -5.56
CA THR A 70 7.96 -13.84 -6.38
C THR A 70 7.46 -12.68 -7.22
N LYS A 71 8.00 -11.48 -7.01
CA LYS A 71 7.57 -10.26 -7.69
C LYS A 71 6.10 -9.95 -7.45
N VAL A 72 5.71 -9.97 -6.18
CA VAL A 72 4.33 -9.67 -5.76
C VAL A 72 4.33 -8.56 -4.72
N VAL A 73 3.42 -7.61 -4.89
CA VAL A 73 3.11 -6.59 -3.89
C VAL A 73 1.73 -6.92 -3.35
N SER A 74 1.63 -7.15 -2.05
CA SER A 74 0.36 -7.49 -1.38
C SER A 74 -0.07 -6.33 -0.49
N VAL A 75 -1.17 -5.66 -0.85
CA VAL A 75 -1.74 -4.61 -0.02
C VAL A 75 -2.52 -5.27 1.11
N THR A 76 -2.12 -5.00 2.34
CA THR A 76 -2.70 -5.66 3.51
C THR A 76 -3.63 -4.77 4.31
N ARG A 77 -3.45 -3.43 4.20
CA ARG A 77 -4.28 -2.52 4.98
C ARG A 77 -4.32 -1.14 4.33
N ILE A 78 -5.48 -0.49 4.44
CA ILE A 78 -5.66 0.92 4.10
C ILE A 78 -6.35 1.55 5.30
N ALA A 79 -5.67 2.47 5.98
CA ALA A 79 -6.16 3.02 7.24
C ALA A 79 -5.73 4.46 7.43
N HIS A 80 -6.50 5.18 8.24
CA HIS A 80 -6.16 6.53 8.64
C HIS A 80 -4.85 6.52 9.44
N ARG A 81 -4.06 7.59 9.34
CA ARG A 81 -2.76 7.69 10.01
C ARG A 81 -2.80 7.38 11.50
N ARG A 82 -3.96 7.60 12.15
CA ARG A 82 -4.14 7.31 13.58
C ARG A 82 -4.14 5.82 13.90
N GLU A 83 -4.38 4.98 12.90
CA GLU A 83 -4.50 3.53 13.09
C GLU A 83 -3.25 2.77 12.67
N VAL A 84 -2.28 3.45 12.07
CA VAL A 84 -1.05 2.83 11.60
C VAL A 84 0.13 3.38 12.38
N TYR A 85 0.82 2.51 13.11
CA TYR A 85 2.03 2.90 13.81
C TYR A 85 3.19 3.03 12.84
N GLU A 86 3.79 4.20 12.85
CA GLU A 86 5.00 4.49 12.09
C GLU A 86 6.13 4.75 13.06
N SER A 87 7.26 4.13 12.82
CA SER A 87 8.43 4.39 13.65
C SER A 87 9.55 5.01 12.84
#